data_c51c149ff1dc2a020a360ccfb142f02e
#
_entry.id   c51c149ff1dc2a020a360ccfb142f02e
#
_cell.length_a   1.000
_cell.length_b   1.000
_cell.length_c   1.000
_cell.angle_alpha   90.00
_cell.angle_beta   90.00
_cell.angle_gamma   90.00
#
_symmetry.space_group_name_H-M   'P 1'
#
loop_
_entity.id
_entity.type
_entity.pdbx_description
1 polymer ?
#
loop_
_entity_poly.entity_id
_entity_poly.type
_entity_poly.pdbx_seq_one_letter_code
_entity_poly.pdbx_strand_id
1 'polypeptide(L)'
;MIARTWRGAVRHEDADAYADYMQSTGVAGYVATAGNRGVWMLRRDIGELTEFVMFTLWDSMDSVRGFAGDDPETAVFYPEDDRFLVERDLRSNHFEVHAHLPDPNG
;
A
#
# COMPACT_ATOMS: atom_id res chain seq x y z
N MET A 1 -15.24 -5.93 5.28
CA MET A 1 -14.24 -5.01 4.70
C MET A 1 -12.87 -5.32 5.27
N ILE A 2 -11.86 -5.34 4.44
CA ILE A 2 -10.49 -5.67 4.82
C ILE A 2 -9.61 -4.44 4.67
N ALA A 3 -8.77 -4.16 5.68
CA ALA A 3 -7.71 -3.19 5.61
C ALA A 3 -6.38 -3.92 5.36
N ARG A 4 -5.61 -3.43 4.41
CA ARG A 4 -4.31 -3.99 4.05
C ARG A 4 -3.24 -2.93 4.22
N THR A 5 -2.14 -3.29 4.87
CA THR A 5 -1.02 -2.36 5.08
C THR A 5 0.28 -2.95 4.54
N TRP A 6 1.10 -2.08 3.97
CA TRP A 6 2.45 -2.39 3.52
C TRP A 6 3.37 -1.21 3.86
N ARG A 7 4.61 -1.52 4.21
CA ARG A 7 5.60 -0.51 4.57
C ARG A 7 6.86 -0.65 3.73
N GLY A 8 7.39 0.50 3.29
CA GLY A 8 8.72 0.60 2.73
C GLY A 8 9.37 1.91 3.16
N ALA A 9 10.69 2.02 3.01
CA ALA A 9 11.41 3.25 3.34
C ALA A 9 12.48 3.54 2.30
N VAL A 10 12.64 4.82 2.00
CA VAL A 10 13.60 5.34 1.03
C VAL A 10 14.45 6.43 1.69
N ARG A 11 15.54 6.83 1.03
CA ARG A 11 16.31 7.99 1.48
C ARG A 11 15.47 9.26 1.32
N HIS A 12 15.68 10.25 2.20
CA HIS A 12 14.96 11.52 2.11
C HIS A 12 15.04 12.14 0.72
N GLU A 13 16.21 12.11 0.11
CA GLU A 13 16.44 12.69 -1.22
C GLU A 13 15.64 12.04 -2.32
N ASP A 14 15.20 10.79 -2.13
CA ASP A 14 14.42 10.04 -3.09
C ASP A 14 12.92 10.07 -2.80
N ALA A 15 12.51 10.67 -1.68
CA ALA A 15 11.13 10.53 -1.19
C ALA A 15 10.08 11.07 -2.17
N ASP A 16 10.30 12.25 -2.73
CA ASP A 16 9.33 12.82 -3.65
C ASP A 16 9.27 12.05 -4.98
N ALA A 17 10.42 11.62 -5.48
CA ALA A 17 10.48 10.82 -6.69
C ALA A 17 9.78 9.46 -6.49
N TYR A 18 9.98 8.85 -5.31
CA TYR A 18 9.32 7.60 -4.99
C TYR A 18 7.80 7.77 -4.85
N ALA A 19 7.36 8.86 -4.21
CA ALA A 19 5.94 9.15 -4.10
C ALA A 19 5.29 9.26 -5.50
N ASP A 20 5.94 9.96 -6.42
CA ASP A 20 5.45 10.08 -7.79
C ASP A 20 5.41 8.71 -8.50
N TYR A 21 6.46 7.93 -8.31
CA TYR A 21 6.52 6.58 -8.89
C TYR A 21 5.40 5.69 -8.36
N MET A 22 5.13 5.74 -7.05
CA MET A 22 4.07 4.95 -6.43
C MET A 22 2.69 5.34 -6.96
N GLN A 23 2.45 6.61 -7.26
CA GLN A 23 1.16 7.03 -7.82
C GLN A 23 0.89 6.40 -9.18
N SER A 24 1.90 6.27 -10.02
CA SER A 24 1.75 5.68 -11.35
C SER A 24 1.85 4.16 -11.39
N THR A 25 2.25 3.52 -10.29
CA THR A 25 2.41 2.06 -10.20
C THR A 25 1.47 1.46 -9.16
N GLY A 26 1.89 1.45 -7.88
CA GLY A 26 1.11 0.82 -6.81
C GLY A 26 -0.29 1.40 -6.66
N VAL A 27 -0.39 2.71 -6.54
CA VAL A 27 -1.69 3.39 -6.36
C VAL A 27 -2.61 3.11 -7.55
N ALA A 28 -2.09 3.25 -8.77
CA ALA A 28 -2.86 2.97 -9.98
C ALA A 28 -3.32 1.51 -10.01
N GLY A 29 -2.47 0.58 -9.60
CA GLY A 29 -2.82 -0.84 -9.51
C GLY A 29 -3.92 -1.12 -8.50
N TYR A 30 -3.85 -0.50 -7.32
CA TYR A 30 -4.90 -0.64 -6.31
C TYR A 30 -6.24 -0.13 -6.83
N VAL A 31 -6.26 1.07 -7.38
CA VAL A 31 -7.49 1.72 -7.85
C VAL A 31 -8.13 0.95 -9.00
N ALA A 32 -7.31 0.34 -9.85
CA ALA A 32 -7.79 -0.43 -11.00
C ALA A 32 -8.38 -1.79 -10.62
N THR A 33 -8.13 -2.27 -9.40
CA THR A 33 -8.60 -3.59 -8.96
C THR A 33 -10.02 -3.51 -8.43
N ALA A 34 -10.91 -4.37 -8.93
CA ALA A 34 -12.28 -4.44 -8.45
C ALA A 34 -12.32 -4.75 -6.95
N GLY A 35 -13.19 -4.06 -6.23
CA GLY A 35 -13.34 -4.22 -4.79
C GLY A 35 -12.42 -3.34 -3.95
N ASN A 36 -11.53 -2.57 -4.57
CA ASN A 36 -10.77 -1.56 -3.83
C ASN A 36 -11.70 -0.42 -3.38
N ARG A 37 -11.63 -0.05 -2.11
CA ARG A 37 -12.47 0.97 -1.49
C ARG A 37 -11.71 2.23 -1.10
N GLY A 38 -10.43 2.29 -1.37
CA GLY A 38 -9.63 3.47 -1.11
C GLY A 38 -8.16 3.15 -0.90
N VAL A 39 -7.33 4.15 -1.14
CA VAL A 39 -5.88 4.06 -1.02
C VAL A 39 -5.41 5.30 -0.28
N TRP A 40 -4.62 5.10 0.76
CA TRP A 40 -3.92 6.18 1.46
C TRP A 40 -2.43 5.90 1.39
N MET A 41 -1.69 6.81 0.82
CA MET A 41 -0.23 6.76 0.84
C MET A 41 0.23 7.68 1.96
N LEU A 42 0.68 7.09 3.05
CA LEU A 42 1.12 7.81 4.24
C LEU A 42 2.63 7.87 4.25
N ARG A 43 3.19 8.98 4.71
CA ARG A 43 4.65 9.12 4.80
C ARG A 43 5.06 9.88 6.04
N ARG A 44 6.23 9.54 6.58
CA ARG A 44 6.87 10.29 7.66
C ARG A 44 8.37 10.10 7.60
N ASP A 45 9.11 11.06 8.15
CA ASP A 45 10.55 10.92 8.28
C ASP A 45 10.89 10.13 9.53
N ILE A 46 11.81 9.17 9.38
CA ILE A 46 12.35 8.37 10.49
C ILE A 46 13.86 8.34 10.35
N GLY A 47 14.59 9.03 11.25
CA GLY A 47 16.04 9.13 11.14
C GLY A 47 16.45 9.71 9.79
N GLU A 48 17.25 8.96 9.06
CA GLU A 48 17.75 9.38 7.73
C GLU A 48 16.87 8.91 6.57
N LEU A 49 15.74 8.26 6.88
CA LEU A 49 14.85 7.70 5.87
C LEU A 49 13.49 8.36 5.91
N THR A 50 12.76 8.27 4.80
CA THR A 50 11.34 8.56 4.73
C THR A 50 10.59 7.24 4.62
N GLU A 51 9.70 6.99 5.57
CA GLU A 51 8.84 5.81 5.59
C GLU A 51 7.57 6.08 4.82
N PHE A 52 7.19 5.10 3.99
CA PHE A 52 5.89 5.09 3.32
C PHE A 52 5.08 3.91 3.86
N VAL A 53 3.83 4.18 4.22
CA VAL A 53 2.86 3.14 4.57
C VAL A 53 1.71 3.24 3.58
N MET A 54 1.45 2.15 2.87
CA MET A 54 0.29 2.05 2.00
C MET A 54 -0.83 1.42 2.80
N PHE A 55 -1.91 2.17 2.99
CA PHE A 55 -3.11 1.70 3.66
C PHE A 55 -4.22 1.62 2.61
N THR A 56 -4.80 0.43 2.43
CA THR A 56 -5.83 0.21 1.43
C THR A 56 -7.03 -0.50 2.05
N LEU A 57 -8.22 -0.18 1.57
CA LEU A 57 -9.47 -0.83 1.98
C LEU A 57 -10.05 -1.64 0.83
N TRP A 58 -10.62 -2.79 1.16
CA TRP A 58 -11.10 -3.78 0.19
C TRP A 58 -12.43 -4.37 0.65
N ASP A 59 -13.28 -4.74 -0.31
CA ASP A 59 -14.55 -5.41 -0.02
C ASP A 59 -14.35 -6.74 0.73
N SER A 60 -13.32 -7.50 0.33
CA SER A 60 -13.08 -8.85 0.80
C SER A 60 -11.64 -9.28 0.53
N MET A 61 -11.25 -10.42 1.10
CA MET A 61 -9.96 -11.03 0.77
C MET A 61 -9.88 -11.47 -0.70
N ASP A 62 -11.00 -11.85 -1.31
CA ASP A 62 -11.00 -12.18 -2.74
C ASP A 62 -10.63 -10.96 -3.59
N SER A 63 -11.10 -9.78 -3.21
CA SER A 63 -10.69 -8.53 -3.88
C SER A 63 -9.19 -8.27 -3.73
N VAL A 64 -8.64 -8.52 -2.54
CA VAL A 64 -7.19 -8.43 -2.31
C VAL A 64 -6.42 -9.37 -3.24
N ARG A 65 -6.91 -10.60 -3.42
CA ARG A 65 -6.28 -11.57 -4.33
C ARG A 65 -6.31 -11.11 -5.77
N GLY A 66 -7.33 -10.34 -6.16
CA GLY A 66 -7.39 -9.73 -7.49
C GLY A 66 -6.21 -8.78 -7.74
N PHE A 67 -5.66 -8.17 -6.69
CA PHE A 67 -4.48 -7.32 -6.77
C PHE A 67 -3.18 -8.10 -6.53
N ALA A 68 -3.13 -8.86 -5.44
CA ALA A 68 -1.89 -9.46 -4.92
C ALA A 68 -1.62 -10.87 -5.42
N GLY A 69 -2.61 -11.53 -6.02
CA GLY A 69 -2.50 -12.92 -6.47
C GLY A 69 -2.98 -13.92 -5.41
N ASP A 70 -2.74 -15.20 -5.65
CA ASP A 70 -3.27 -16.29 -4.82
C ASP A 70 -2.78 -16.25 -3.37
N ASP A 71 -1.55 -15.79 -3.13
CA ASP A 71 -1.06 -15.52 -1.78
C ASP A 71 -1.24 -14.02 -1.49
N PRO A 72 -2.33 -13.63 -0.81
CA PRO A 72 -2.64 -12.22 -0.60
C PRO A 72 -1.66 -11.49 0.31
N GLU A 73 -0.89 -12.22 1.12
CA GLU A 73 0.10 -11.62 2.01
C GLU A 73 1.39 -11.23 1.29
N THR A 74 1.63 -11.76 0.09
CA THR A 74 2.83 -11.41 -0.69
C THR A 74 2.74 -9.95 -1.13
N ALA A 75 3.80 -9.18 -0.85
CA ALA A 75 3.88 -7.80 -1.30
C ALA A 75 4.05 -7.76 -2.83
N VAL A 76 3.45 -6.76 -3.45
CA VAL A 76 3.54 -6.54 -4.90
C VAL A 76 4.59 -5.48 -5.17
N PHE A 77 5.61 -5.83 -5.94
CA PHE A 77 6.68 -4.91 -6.31
C PHE A 77 6.64 -4.59 -7.80
N TYR A 78 7.20 -3.43 -8.13
CA TYR A 78 7.26 -2.91 -9.49
C TYR A 78 8.72 -2.74 -9.90
N PRO A 79 9.03 -2.63 -11.21
CA PRO A 79 10.42 -2.75 -11.68
C PRO A 79 11.44 -1.81 -11.04
N GLU A 80 11.07 -0.59 -10.69
CA GLU A 80 12.02 0.37 -10.12
C GLU A 80 12.02 0.41 -8.59
N ASP A 81 11.22 -0.43 -7.92
CA ASP A 81 11.20 -0.46 -6.45
C ASP A 81 12.59 -0.72 -5.87
N ASP A 82 13.36 -1.61 -6.46
CA ASP A 82 14.71 -1.95 -5.98
C ASP A 82 15.66 -0.74 -5.99
N ARG A 83 15.43 0.20 -6.90
CA ARG A 83 16.24 1.41 -6.99
C ARG A 83 16.00 2.37 -5.83
N PHE A 84 14.77 2.40 -5.32
CA PHE A 84 14.37 3.33 -4.28
C PHE A 84 14.43 2.74 -2.88
N LEU A 85 13.92 1.52 -2.71
CA LEU A 85 13.65 0.96 -1.38
C LEU A 85 14.92 0.54 -0.66
N VAL A 86 15.18 1.17 0.48
CA VAL A 86 16.25 0.79 1.42
C VAL A 86 15.75 -0.28 2.38
N GLU A 87 14.49 -0.13 2.84
CA GLU A 87 13.79 -1.10 3.67
C GLU A 87 12.45 -1.40 3.03
N ARG A 88 11.99 -2.65 3.14
CA ARG A 88 10.68 -3.05 2.63
C ARG A 88 10.13 -4.25 3.38
N ASP A 89 8.83 -4.25 3.57
CA ASP A 89 8.13 -5.46 3.98
C ASP A 89 7.94 -6.37 2.77
N LEU A 90 8.31 -7.64 2.91
CA LEU A 90 8.09 -8.64 1.86
C LEU A 90 6.67 -9.18 1.89
N ARG A 91 5.97 -8.99 2.99
CA ARG A 91 4.59 -9.44 3.18
C ARG A 91 3.75 -8.27 3.71
N SER A 92 2.51 -8.22 3.26
CA SER A 92 1.53 -7.24 3.72
C SER A 92 0.69 -7.81 4.85
N ASN A 93 0.18 -6.93 5.69
CA ASN A 93 -0.71 -7.30 6.79
C ASN A 93 -2.16 -7.03 6.41
N HIS A 94 -3.07 -7.87 6.89
CA HIS A 94 -4.50 -7.73 6.66
C HIS A 94 -5.26 -7.72 7.98
N PHE A 95 -6.25 -6.87 8.05
CA PHE A 95 -7.09 -6.70 9.22
C PHE A 95 -8.54 -6.66 8.80
N GLU A 96 -9.41 -7.31 9.57
CA GLU A 96 -10.84 -7.12 9.41
C GLU A 96 -11.21 -5.76 10.00
N VAL A 97 -11.91 -4.93 9.24
CA VAL A 97 -12.36 -3.63 9.74
C VAL A 97 -13.54 -3.87 10.67
N HIS A 98 -13.32 -3.65 11.97
CA HIS A 98 -14.33 -3.84 12.99
C HIS A 98 -15.30 -2.66 13.08
N ALA A 99 -14.76 -1.45 12.99
CA ALA A 99 -15.56 -0.23 13.04
C ALA A 99 -14.92 0.86 12.20
N HIS A 100 -15.74 1.64 11.52
CA HIS A 100 -15.31 2.82 10.77
C HIS A 100 -16.28 3.96 11.07
N LEU A 101 -15.81 4.99 11.75
CA LEU A 101 -16.62 6.13 12.16
C LEU A 101 -15.97 7.43 11.70
N PRO A 102 -16.72 8.32 11.02
CA PRO A 102 -18.09 8.09 10.56
C PRO A 102 -18.18 6.99 9.52
N ASP A 103 -19.41 6.43 9.35
CA ASP A 103 -19.67 5.36 8.39
C ASP A 103 -19.30 5.83 6.97
N PRO A 104 -18.43 5.10 6.23
CA PRO A 104 -18.02 5.51 4.89
C PRO A 104 -19.16 5.49 3.87
N ASN A 105 -20.25 4.80 4.17
CA ASN A 105 -21.42 4.68 3.31
C ASN A 105 -22.61 5.53 3.80
N GLY A 106 -22.43 6.23 4.92
CA GLY A 106 -23.51 6.92 5.60
C GLY A 106 -23.60 8.40 5.33
#